data_cc40dab6d720dc53eccc405ff0225335
#
_entry.id   cc40dab6d720dc53eccc405ff0225335
#
_cell.length_a   1.000
_cell.length_b   1.000
_cell.length_c   1.000
_cell.angle_alpha   90.00
_cell.angle_beta   90.00
_cell.angle_gamma   90.00
#
_symmetry.space_group_name_H-M   'P 1'
#
loop_
_entity.id
_entity.type
_entity.pdbx_description
1 polymer ?
#
loop_
_entity_poly.entity_id
_entity_poly.type
_entity_poly.pdbx_seq_one_letter_code
_entity_poly.pdbx_strand_id
1 'polypeptide(L)'
;MTKAKDFFSQEQQDKIVAAVKEAELNTSGEIRVFIEDKCPSDTLDRAAFIFEQLEIHKTKERNGVLFYLALSHRKFAILGDVGINIKVKKDFWDEIKFEMVRHFKAHDYVTGMSKGIIMAGEALKTYFPYQTDDVNELPDEIVFGK
;
A
#
# COMPACT_ATOMS: atom_id res chain seq x y z
N MET A 1 -20.73 -6.35 14.73
CA MET A 1 -19.56 -5.55 14.32
C MET A 1 -18.88 -6.20 13.12
N THR A 2 -18.79 -5.48 12.00
CA THR A 2 -18.24 -6.02 10.77
C THR A 2 -16.71 -5.96 10.82
N LYS A 3 -16.05 -7.09 10.59
CA LYS A 3 -14.59 -7.12 10.48
C LYS A 3 -14.18 -6.52 9.14
N ALA A 4 -13.00 -5.91 9.09
CA ALA A 4 -12.47 -5.31 7.87
C ALA A 4 -12.51 -6.28 6.68
N LYS A 5 -12.15 -7.54 6.91
CA LYS A 5 -12.19 -8.57 5.87
C LYS A 5 -13.58 -8.75 5.27
N ASP A 6 -14.61 -8.65 6.09
CA ASP A 6 -16.00 -8.87 5.66
C ASP A 6 -16.58 -7.66 4.91
N PHE A 7 -15.94 -6.49 5.03
CA PHE A 7 -16.36 -5.28 4.32
C PHE A 7 -16.19 -5.42 2.81
N PHE A 8 -15.18 -6.17 2.36
CA PHE A 8 -14.89 -6.36 0.94
C PHE A 8 -15.33 -7.73 0.48
N SER A 9 -16.01 -7.81 -0.66
CA SER A 9 -16.30 -9.08 -1.31
C SER A 9 -14.99 -9.72 -1.78
N GLN A 10 -15.03 -11.02 -2.08
CA GLN A 10 -13.84 -11.69 -2.63
C GLN A 10 -13.40 -11.04 -3.93
N GLU A 11 -14.35 -10.66 -4.79
CA GLU A 11 -14.06 -9.97 -6.04
C GLU A 11 -13.34 -8.64 -5.81
N GLN A 12 -13.77 -7.89 -4.80
CA GLN A 12 -13.14 -6.62 -4.43
C GLN A 12 -11.72 -6.83 -3.90
N GLN A 13 -11.53 -7.85 -3.05
CA GLN A 13 -10.21 -8.20 -2.55
C GLN A 13 -9.27 -8.60 -3.70
N ASP A 14 -9.78 -9.41 -4.63
CA ASP A 14 -9.00 -9.84 -5.78
C ASP A 14 -8.57 -8.67 -6.67
N LYS A 15 -9.43 -7.65 -6.77
CA LYS A 15 -9.12 -6.45 -7.55
C LYS A 15 -7.94 -5.68 -6.94
N ILE A 16 -7.90 -5.56 -5.61
CA ILE A 16 -6.80 -4.90 -4.91
C ILE A 16 -5.50 -5.71 -5.10
N VAL A 17 -5.57 -7.02 -4.92
CA VAL A 17 -4.41 -7.90 -5.12
C VAL A 17 -3.89 -7.82 -6.55
N ALA A 18 -4.80 -7.78 -7.54
CA ALA A 18 -4.42 -7.62 -8.95
C ALA A 18 -3.69 -6.29 -9.18
N ALA A 19 -4.10 -5.23 -8.49
CA ALA A 19 -3.42 -3.93 -8.57
C ALA A 19 -1.99 -4.01 -8.02
N VAL A 20 -1.78 -4.74 -6.91
CA VAL A 20 -0.44 -4.97 -6.36
C VAL A 20 0.44 -5.68 -7.38
N LYS A 21 -0.07 -6.74 -7.98
CA LYS A 21 0.68 -7.51 -8.99
C LYS A 21 1.02 -6.67 -10.23
N GLU A 22 0.07 -5.85 -10.69
CA GLU A 22 0.30 -4.96 -11.82
C GLU A 22 1.37 -3.92 -11.49
N ALA A 23 1.31 -3.32 -10.30
CA ALA A 23 2.30 -2.35 -9.87
C ALA A 23 3.70 -2.98 -9.83
N GLU A 24 3.82 -4.20 -9.34
CA GLU A 24 5.09 -4.89 -9.22
C GLU A 24 5.66 -5.35 -10.56
N LEU A 25 4.88 -5.29 -11.65
CA LEU A 25 5.41 -5.48 -13.01
C LEU A 25 6.12 -4.21 -13.52
N ASN A 26 5.86 -3.06 -12.91
CA ASN A 26 6.47 -1.79 -13.31
C ASN A 26 7.72 -1.45 -12.51
N THR A 27 7.88 -2.02 -11.32
CA THR A 27 8.99 -1.66 -10.43
C THR A 27 9.46 -2.87 -9.64
N SER A 28 10.73 -2.84 -9.22
CA SER A 28 11.24 -3.83 -8.26
C SER A 28 10.79 -3.53 -6.84
N GLY A 29 10.18 -2.38 -6.59
CA GLY A 29 9.58 -2.05 -5.29
C GLY A 29 8.50 -3.05 -4.93
N GLU A 30 8.35 -3.30 -3.64
CA GLU A 30 7.40 -4.30 -3.15
C GLU A 30 6.31 -3.65 -2.32
N ILE A 31 5.06 -4.00 -2.60
CA ILE A 31 3.90 -3.34 -2.02
C ILE A 31 3.12 -4.31 -1.13
N ARG A 32 2.84 -3.87 0.10
CA ARG A 32 1.99 -4.59 1.04
C ARG A 32 0.76 -3.75 1.34
N VAL A 33 -0.37 -4.41 1.52
CA VAL A 33 -1.63 -3.76 1.89
C VAL A 33 -2.10 -4.32 3.22
N PHE A 34 -2.41 -3.42 4.16
CA PHE A 34 -2.98 -3.78 5.46
C PHE A 34 -4.26 -2.96 5.68
N ILE A 35 -5.36 -3.66 5.96
CA ILE A 35 -6.67 -3.04 6.17
C ILE A 35 -7.22 -3.51 7.51
N GLU A 36 -7.65 -2.58 8.35
CA GLU A 36 -8.31 -2.88 9.61
C GLU A 36 -9.53 -1.97 9.79
N ASP A 37 -10.33 -2.25 10.78
CA ASP A 37 -11.52 -1.46 11.04
C ASP A 37 -11.19 -0.12 11.68
N LYS A 38 -10.43 -0.16 12.76
CA LYS A 38 -10.10 1.03 13.55
C LYS A 38 -8.60 1.21 13.70
N CYS A 39 -8.16 2.47 13.67
CA CYS A 39 -6.78 2.83 13.93
C CYS A 39 -6.63 3.08 15.44
N PRO A 40 -5.87 2.26 16.17
CA PRO A 40 -5.80 2.35 17.64
C PRO A 40 -4.93 3.49 18.17
N SER A 41 -4.19 4.17 17.30
CA SER A 41 -3.26 5.23 17.69
C SER A 41 -3.17 6.26 16.58
N ASP A 42 -2.15 7.13 16.61
CA ASP A 42 -1.86 8.02 15.49
C ASP A 42 -1.64 7.21 14.22
N THR A 43 -2.16 7.71 13.10
CA THR A 43 -2.16 6.95 11.83
C THR A 43 -0.74 6.57 11.38
N LEU A 44 0.20 7.52 11.43
CA LEU A 44 1.58 7.23 11.01
C LEU A 44 2.28 6.29 11.98
N ASP A 45 2.04 6.44 13.28
CA ASP A 45 2.60 5.52 14.27
C ASP A 45 2.08 4.10 14.08
N ARG A 46 0.78 3.97 13.81
CA ARG A 46 0.18 2.67 13.54
C ARG A 46 0.75 2.04 12.28
N ALA A 47 0.86 2.84 11.20
CA ALA A 47 1.44 2.35 9.95
C ALA A 47 2.87 1.90 10.15
N ALA A 48 3.68 2.63 10.90
CA ALA A 48 5.07 2.25 11.19
C ALA A 48 5.14 0.95 11.99
N PHE A 49 4.24 0.77 12.95
CA PHE A 49 4.15 -0.46 13.72
C PHE A 49 3.83 -1.66 12.81
N ILE A 50 2.82 -1.50 11.95
CA ILE A 50 2.42 -2.56 11.01
C ILE A 50 3.55 -2.85 10.01
N PHE A 51 4.23 -1.81 9.53
CA PHE A 51 5.36 -1.94 8.61
C PHE A 51 6.42 -2.89 9.19
N GLU A 52 6.75 -2.71 10.47
CA GLU A 52 7.71 -3.57 11.16
C GLU A 52 7.15 -4.97 11.39
N GLN A 53 5.89 -5.08 11.84
CA GLN A 53 5.26 -6.38 12.10
C GLN A 53 5.19 -7.25 10.84
N LEU A 54 4.93 -6.65 9.69
CA LEU A 54 4.88 -7.38 8.42
C LEU A 54 6.25 -7.54 7.78
N GLU A 55 7.31 -7.09 8.46
CA GLU A 55 8.70 -7.24 8.01
C GLU A 55 8.95 -6.63 6.63
N ILE A 56 8.27 -5.53 6.32
CA ILE A 56 8.40 -4.85 5.03
C ILE A 56 9.80 -4.28 4.84
N HIS A 57 10.52 -4.02 5.94
CA HIS A 57 11.90 -3.55 5.91
C HIS A 57 12.91 -4.60 5.45
N LYS A 58 12.49 -5.85 5.26
CA LYS A 58 13.40 -6.95 4.92
C LYS A 58 13.57 -7.19 3.42
N THR A 59 13.39 -6.15 2.59
CA THR A 59 13.73 -6.26 1.19
C THR A 59 15.19 -5.84 0.98
N LYS A 60 15.82 -6.42 -0.03
CA LYS A 60 17.24 -6.18 -0.34
C LYS A 60 17.56 -4.70 -0.56
N GLU A 61 16.70 -3.99 -1.28
CA GLU A 61 16.92 -2.58 -1.61
C GLU A 61 16.22 -1.62 -0.67
N ARG A 62 15.58 -2.12 0.39
CA ARG A 62 14.81 -1.31 1.33
C ARG A 62 13.77 -0.46 0.59
N ASN A 63 13.09 -1.08 -0.37
CA ASN A 63 12.11 -0.43 -1.24
C ASN A 63 10.68 -0.97 -1.06
N GLY A 64 10.38 -1.45 0.12
CA GLY A 64 9.03 -1.86 0.47
C GLY A 64 8.11 -0.67 0.71
N VAL A 65 6.83 -0.84 0.42
CA VAL A 65 5.79 0.19 0.62
C VAL A 65 4.60 -0.44 1.33
N LEU A 66 4.08 0.24 2.34
CA LEU A 66 2.84 -0.16 3.01
C LEU A 66 1.72 0.80 2.61
N PHE A 67 0.61 0.23 2.16
CA PHE A 67 -0.66 0.93 2.03
C PHE A 67 -1.54 0.51 3.21
N TYR A 68 -1.78 1.43 4.12
CA TYR A 68 -2.55 1.20 5.33
C TYR A 68 -3.91 1.89 5.25
N LEU A 69 -4.97 1.17 5.62
CA LEU A 69 -6.33 1.72 5.62
C LEU A 69 -7.09 1.26 6.88
N ALA A 70 -7.66 2.23 7.61
CA ALA A 70 -8.58 1.97 8.74
C ALA A 70 -9.97 2.44 8.33
N LEU A 71 -10.87 1.50 8.10
CA LEU A 71 -12.19 1.75 7.50
C LEU A 71 -13.10 2.64 8.33
N SER A 72 -13.36 2.26 9.58
CA SER A 72 -14.30 3.01 10.44
C SER A 72 -13.80 4.39 10.79
N HIS A 73 -12.49 4.55 10.97
CA HIS A 73 -11.89 5.82 11.28
C HIS A 73 -11.61 6.67 10.04
N ARG A 74 -11.81 6.12 8.84
CA ARG A 74 -11.55 6.80 7.57
C ARG A 74 -10.16 7.40 7.49
N LYS A 75 -9.17 6.63 7.90
CA LYS A 75 -7.77 7.05 7.91
C LYS A 75 -6.94 6.12 7.04
N PHE A 76 -5.93 6.68 6.37
CA PHE A 76 -5.00 5.88 5.59
C PHE A 76 -3.62 6.49 5.62
N ALA A 77 -2.62 5.69 5.28
CA ALA A 77 -1.25 6.16 5.14
C ALA A 77 -0.53 5.34 4.07
N ILE A 78 0.44 5.98 3.42
CA ILE A 78 1.38 5.31 2.54
C ILE A 78 2.75 5.49 3.17
N LEU A 79 3.43 4.39 3.44
CA LEU A 79 4.73 4.44 4.11
C LEU A 79 5.77 3.71 3.27
N GLY A 80 6.75 4.45 2.75
CA GLY A 80 7.87 3.89 2.00
C GLY A 80 9.08 3.68 2.89
N ASP A 81 9.86 2.63 2.62
CA ASP A 81 11.06 2.33 3.37
C ASP A 81 12.19 3.32 3.05
N VAL A 82 13.26 3.25 3.83
CA VAL A 82 14.38 4.20 3.75
C VAL A 82 15.04 4.23 2.36
N GLY A 83 15.09 3.09 1.65
CA GLY A 83 15.64 3.03 0.30
C GLY A 83 14.87 3.90 -0.69
N ILE A 84 13.57 4.07 -0.47
CA ILE A 84 12.75 4.98 -1.27
C ILE A 84 12.95 6.41 -0.81
N ASN A 85 12.89 6.64 0.49
CA ASN A 85 12.92 8.00 1.05
C ASN A 85 14.18 8.77 0.72
N ILE A 86 15.32 8.09 0.56
CA ILE A 86 16.59 8.75 0.21
C ILE A 86 16.67 9.13 -1.28
N LYS A 87 15.79 8.57 -2.11
CA LYS A 87 15.83 8.82 -3.57
C LYS A 87 14.76 9.77 -4.05
N VAL A 88 13.62 9.84 -3.35
CA VAL A 88 12.47 10.62 -3.82
C VAL A 88 12.40 11.96 -3.12
N LYS A 89 11.68 12.91 -3.74
CA LYS A 89 11.42 14.21 -3.15
C LYS A 89 10.35 14.09 -2.06
N LYS A 90 10.30 15.07 -1.18
CA LYS A 90 9.39 15.13 -0.05
C LYS A 90 7.91 14.98 -0.45
N ASP A 91 7.55 15.50 -1.61
CA ASP A 91 6.17 15.51 -2.11
C ASP A 91 5.84 14.33 -3.03
N PHE A 92 6.70 13.32 -3.07
CA PHE A 92 6.57 12.18 -3.99
C PHE A 92 5.20 11.51 -3.92
N TRP A 93 4.65 11.38 -2.71
CA TRP A 93 3.39 10.66 -2.50
C TRP A 93 2.14 11.53 -2.65
N ASP A 94 2.30 12.86 -2.76
CA ASP A 94 1.18 13.80 -2.66
C ASP A 94 0.10 13.58 -3.72
N GLU A 95 0.49 13.41 -4.98
CA GLU A 95 -0.47 13.20 -6.08
C GLU A 95 -1.22 11.87 -5.90
N ILE A 96 -0.54 10.84 -5.45
CA ILE A 96 -1.14 9.54 -5.19
C ILE A 96 -2.17 9.65 -4.08
N LYS A 97 -1.81 10.30 -2.97
CA LYS A 97 -2.72 10.53 -1.85
C LYS A 97 -3.94 11.33 -2.26
N PHE A 98 -3.75 12.36 -3.07
CA PHE A 98 -4.85 13.19 -3.57
C PHE A 98 -5.86 12.34 -4.33
N GLU A 99 -5.39 11.50 -5.23
CA GLU A 99 -6.25 10.63 -6.04
C GLU A 99 -6.99 9.63 -5.16
N MET A 100 -6.32 9.06 -4.16
CA MET A 100 -6.95 8.11 -3.23
C MET A 100 -8.04 8.78 -2.41
N VAL A 101 -7.78 9.98 -1.88
CA VAL A 101 -8.75 10.74 -1.07
C VAL A 101 -10.01 11.02 -1.90
N ARG A 102 -9.84 11.38 -3.16
CA ARG A 102 -10.97 11.66 -4.06
C ARG A 102 -11.95 10.48 -4.12
N HIS A 103 -11.42 9.27 -4.24
CA HIS A 103 -12.26 8.06 -4.27
C HIS A 103 -12.79 7.70 -2.88
N PHE A 104 -11.98 7.88 -1.84
CA PHE A 104 -12.41 7.58 -0.47
C PHE A 104 -13.56 8.48 -0.03
N LYS A 105 -13.57 9.75 -0.45
CA LYS A 105 -14.68 10.66 -0.18
C LYS A 105 -15.98 10.21 -0.82
N ALA A 106 -15.90 9.49 -1.93
CA ALA A 106 -17.05 8.90 -2.60
C ALA A 106 -17.37 7.49 -2.06
N HIS A 107 -16.72 7.08 -0.97
CA HIS A 107 -16.86 5.75 -0.35
C HIS A 107 -16.45 4.60 -1.27
N ASP A 108 -15.64 4.88 -2.29
CA ASP A 108 -15.12 3.86 -3.20
C ASP A 108 -13.69 3.48 -2.78
N TYR A 109 -13.60 2.69 -1.74
CA TYR A 109 -12.30 2.29 -1.17
C TYR A 109 -11.52 1.36 -2.09
N VAL A 110 -12.21 0.49 -2.83
CA VAL A 110 -11.55 -0.45 -3.74
C VAL A 110 -10.83 0.29 -4.86
N THR A 111 -11.52 1.24 -5.51
CA THR A 111 -10.93 2.03 -6.59
C THR A 111 -9.81 2.91 -6.07
N GLY A 112 -10.01 3.54 -4.91
CA GLY A 112 -8.99 4.40 -4.29
C GLY A 112 -7.71 3.64 -3.99
N MET A 113 -7.83 2.47 -3.37
CA MET A 113 -6.68 1.62 -3.07
C MET A 113 -6.02 1.13 -4.35
N SER A 114 -6.80 0.59 -5.29
CA SER A 114 -6.27 0.02 -6.53
C SER A 114 -5.53 1.06 -7.37
N LYS A 115 -6.11 2.26 -7.53
CA LYS A 115 -5.47 3.34 -8.27
C LYS A 115 -4.20 3.84 -7.58
N GLY A 116 -4.26 4.01 -6.27
CA GLY A 116 -3.08 4.44 -5.51
C GLY A 116 -1.92 3.48 -5.65
N ILE A 117 -2.20 2.20 -5.56
CA ILE A 117 -1.20 1.14 -5.70
C ILE A 117 -0.58 1.16 -7.11
N ILE A 118 -1.41 1.24 -8.15
CA ILE A 118 -0.92 1.27 -9.53
C ILE A 118 -0.08 2.53 -9.78
N MET A 119 -0.54 3.68 -9.31
CA MET A 119 0.22 4.92 -9.43
C MET A 119 1.57 4.84 -8.72
N ALA A 120 1.61 4.18 -7.56
CA ALA A 120 2.87 3.99 -6.83
C ALA A 120 3.85 3.17 -7.65
N GLY A 121 3.38 2.10 -8.30
CA GLY A 121 4.23 1.29 -9.17
C GLY A 121 4.81 2.10 -10.31
N GLU A 122 4.00 2.91 -10.96
CA GLU A 122 4.45 3.77 -12.06
C GLU A 122 5.46 4.81 -11.59
N ALA A 123 5.20 5.44 -10.43
CA ALA A 123 6.08 6.46 -9.87
C ALA A 123 7.43 5.87 -9.43
N LEU A 124 7.41 4.69 -8.83
CA LEU A 124 8.62 4.02 -8.36
C LEU A 124 9.49 3.49 -9.49
N LYS A 125 8.91 3.29 -10.67
CA LYS A 125 9.63 2.79 -11.85
C LYS A 125 10.88 3.61 -12.16
N THR A 126 10.83 4.91 -11.97
CA THR A 126 11.97 5.80 -12.22
C THR A 126 13.16 5.49 -11.32
N TYR A 127 12.88 5.10 -10.08
CA TYR A 127 13.93 4.88 -9.06
C TYR A 127 14.28 3.42 -8.87
N PHE A 128 13.32 2.53 -9.10
CA PHE A 128 13.45 1.08 -8.91
C PHE A 128 12.78 0.38 -10.10
N PRO A 129 13.41 0.41 -11.29
CA PRO A 129 12.81 -0.22 -12.47
C PRO A 129 12.72 -1.73 -12.29
N TYR A 130 11.69 -2.33 -12.89
CA TYR A 130 11.53 -3.78 -12.90
C TYR A 130 12.64 -4.42 -13.71
N GLN A 131 13.14 -5.56 -13.20
CA GLN A 131 14.15 -6.37 -13.89
C GLN A 131 13.58 -7.77 -14.07
N THR A 132 13.95 -8.42 -15.18
CA THR A 132 13.39 -9.74 -15.53
C THR A 132 13.73 -10.84 -14.52
N ASP A 133 14.79 -10.63 -13.73
CA ASP A 133 15.20 -11.58 -12.69
C ASP A 133 14.75 -11.18 -11.28
N ASP A 134 13.89 -10.18 -11.17
CA ASP A 134 13.36 -9.75 -9.87
C ASP A 134 12.58 -10.88 -9.22
N VAL A 135 12.83 -11.07 -7.93
CA VAL A 135 12.12 -12.01 -7.10
C VAL A 135 11.13 -11.25 -6.22
N ASN A 136 9.90 -11.73 -6.15
CA ASN A 136 8.91 -11.15 -5.26
C ASN A 136 9.25 -11.54 -3.82
N GLU A 137 9.85 -10.60 -3.08
CA GLU A 137 10.35 -10.84 -1.72
C GLU A 137 9.26 -10.81 -0.66
N LEU A 138 8.13 -10.11 -0.94
CA LEU A 138 7.01 -9.97 0.00
C LEU A 138 5.72 -10.52 -0.64
N PRO A 139 4.80 -11.08 0.17
CA PRO A 139 3.52 -11.55 -0.36
C PRO A 139 2.67 -10.42 -0.93
N ASP A 140 1.86 -10.72 -1.95
CA ASP A 140 0.96 -9.74 -2.59
C ASP A 140 -0.41 -9.67 -1.92
N GLU A 141 -0.71 -10.57 -1.02
CA GLU A 141 -2.02 -10.69 -0.39
C GLU A 141 -2.30 -9.53 0.56
N ILE A 142 -3.59 -9.17 0.67
CA ILE A 142 -4.03 -8.20 1.67
C ILE A 142 -3.91 -8.84 3.05
N VAL A 143 -3.36 -8.11 4.01
CA VAL A 143 -3.38 -8.51 5.42
C VAL A 143 -4.50 -7.74 6.10
N PHE A 144 -5.38 -8.48 6.77
CA PHE A 144 -6.49 -7.87 7.51
C PHE A 144 -6.20 -7.89 9.00
N GLY A 145 -6.39 -6.75 9.66
CA GLY A 145 -6.35 -6.63 11.09
C GLY A 145 -7.61 -7.19 11.74
N LYS A 146 -7.51 -7.57 12.98
CA LYS A 146 -8.63 -8.09 13.77
C LYS A 146 -9.60 -7.00 14.16
#